data_2c505cd2fb7adf6ffea0e39b17f335f8
#
_entry.id   2c505cd2fb7adf6ffea0e39b17f335f8
#
_cell.length_a   1.000
_cell.length_b   1.000
_cell.length_c   1.000
_cell.angle_alpha   90.00
_cell.angle_beta   90.00
_cell.angle_gamma   90.00
#
_symmetry.space_group_name_H-M   'P 1'
#
loop_
_entity.id
_entity.type
_entity.pdbx_description
1 polymer ?
#
loop_
_entity_poly.entity_id
_entity_poly.type
_entity_poly.pdbx_seq_one_letter_code
_entity_poly.pdbx_strand_id
1 'polypeptide(L)'
;MDPASNLNSKKLIIITGPTGSGKTDLSIAIAKHFGTEIINCDSRQVYKELGVAVAKPSKEHLEAITHHFVSSHSIYEKPISAGSFAQLALEKLNLIFKEKDVAVLCGGTGFYISALLNGFTVSDGEDKEIHRKYVDKLYSTEGLPALIDELRKHDADGLKKIDQRNTARVKRALELCLSEQKSKISTDYSFPYSHQLFVLAPERDA
;
A
#
# COMPACT_ATOMS: atom_id res chain seq x y z
N MET A 1 15.47 -17.09 -26.18
CA MET A 1 15.67 -16.86 -24.73
C MET A 1 14.29 -16.85 -24.10
N ASP A 2 14.07 -17.73 -23.13
CA ASP A 2 12.78 -17.88 -22.47
C ASP A 2 12.48 -16.62 -21.61
N PRO A 3 11.37 -15.90 -21.83
CA PRO A 3 11.04 -14.69 -21.06
C PRO A 3 10.91 -14.96 -19.55
N ALA A 4 10.61 -16.19 -19.14
CA ALA A 4 10.50 -16.56 -17.74
C ALA A 4 11.87 -16.62 -17.01
N SER A 5 12.97 -16.89 -17.71
CA SER A 5 14.31 -16.92 -17.12
C SER A 5 14.84 -15.52 -16.74
N ASN A 6 14.34 -14.49 -17.38
CA ASN A 6 14.78 -13.11 -17.15
C ASN A 6 14.09 -12.45 -15.94
N LEU A 7 12.91 -12.93 -15.53
CA LEU A 7 12.19 -12.40 -14.37
C LEU A 7 12.83 -12.79 -13.03
N ASN A 8 13.43 -13.98 -12.96
CA ASN A 8 14.12 -14.47 -11.75
C ASN A 8 15.42 -13.71 -11.42
N SER A 9 15.99 -12.96 -12.37
CA SER A 9 17.15 -12.10 -12.13
C SER A 9 16.77 -10.73 -11.56
N LYS A 10 15.49 -10.30 -11.68
CA LYS A 10 15.02 -9.00 -11.24
C LYS A 10 14.65 -9.05 -9.74
N LYS A 11 15.22 -8.13 -8.97
CA LYS A 11 15.07 -8.12 -7.50
C LYS A 11 14.54 -6.80 -6.97
N LEU A 12 13.47 -6.86 -6.18
CA LEU A 12 12.96 -5.74 -5.41
C LEU A 12 13.54 -5.76 -3.99
N ILE A 13 14.26 -4.71 -3.59
CA ILE A 13 14.72 -4.50 -2.22
C ILE A 13 13.70 -3.60 -1.51
N ILE A 14 13.07 -4.10 -0.45
CA ILE A 14 12.04 -3.40 0.30
C ILE A 14 12.64 -2.95 1.64
N ILE A 15 12.57 -1.66 1.93
CA ILE A 15 13.08 -1.06 3.18
C ILE A 15 11.90 -0.42 3.91
N THR A 16 11.54 -0.97 5.06
CA THR A 16 10.44 -0.47 5.89
C THR A 16 10.85 -0.28 7.34
N GLY A 17 10.02 0.37 8.13
CA GLY A 17 10.25 0.64 9.54
C GLY A 17 9.60 1.96 9.99
N PRO A 18 9.68 2.34 11.28
CA PRO A 18 9.09 3.55 11.80
C PRO A 18 9.73 4.82 11.22
N THR A 19 9.04 5.97 11.36
CA THR A 19 9.62 7.27 11.00
C THR A 19 10.88 7.54 11.85
N GLY A 20 11.91 8.10 11.23
CA GLY A 20 13.19 8.39 11.92
C GLY A 20 14.15 7.19 12.03
N SER A 21 13.85 6.03 11.44
CA SER A 21 14.72 4.83 11.50
C SER A 21 15.85 4.79 10.48
N GLY A 22 16.11 5.87 9.73
CA GLY A 22 17.20 5.88 8.73
C GLY A 22 16.87 5.22 7.38
N LYS A 23 15.60 4.89 7.11
CA LYS A 23 15.17 4.25 5.85
C LYS A 23 15.61 5.01 4.60
N THR A 24 15.46 6.32 4.62
CA THR A 24 15.78 7.18 3.46
C THR A 24 17.25 7.11 3.09
N ASP A 25 18.14 7.26 4.06
CA ASP A 25 19.59 7.23 3.82
C ASP A 25 20.04 5.86 3.34
N LEU A 26 19.52 4.79 3.95
CA LEU A 26 19.81 3.41 3.54
C LEU A 26 19.29 3.15 2.11
N SER A 27 18.07 3.58 1.80
CA SER A 27 17.49 3.39 0.46
C SER A 27 18.29 4.11 -0.63
N ILE A 28 18.78 5.32 -0.34
CA ILE A 28 19.63 6.10 -1.23
C ILE A 28 20.99 5.43 -1.42
N ALA A 29 21.61 4.94 -0.35
CA ALA A 29 22.89 4.24 -0.44
C ALA A 29 22.77 2.97 -1.32
N ILE A 30 21.71 2.19 -1.13
CA ILE A 30 21.44 0.99 -1.94
C ILE A 30 21.13 1.38 -3.39
N ALA A 31 20.29 2.38 -3.63
CA ALA A 31 19.95 2.81 -4.97
C ALA A 31 21.16 3.34 -5.74
N LYS A 32 22.06 4.08 -5.08
CA LYS A 32 23.35 4.51 -5.65
C LYS A 32 24.24 3.33 -6.00
N HIS A 33 24.36 2.34 -5.09
CA HIS A 33 25.20 1.17 -5.30
C HIS A 33 24.78 0.36 -6.53
N PHE A 34 23.47 0.18 -6.73
CA PHE A 34 22.94 -0.57 -7.87
C PHE A 34 22.61 0.30 -9.10
N GLY A 35 22.86 1.60 -9.06
CA GLY A 35 22.52 2.53 -10.14
C GLY A 35 21.04 2.51 -10.51
N THR A 36 20.16 2.46 -9.51
CA THR A 36 18.72 2.29 -9.70
C THR A 36 17.90 3.42 -9.07
N GLU A 37 16.58 3.29 -9.08
CA GLU A 37 15.61 4.27 -8.64
C GLU A 37 14.86 3.77 -7.41
N ILE A 38 14.24 4.72 -6.66
CA ILE A 38 13.46 4.43 -5.46
C ILE A 38 11.97 4.64 -5.75
N ILE A 39 11.15 3.65 -5.38
CA ILE A 39 9.70 3.77 -5.31
C ILE A 39 9.33 4.03 -3.85
N ASN A 40 8.76 5.21 -3.58
CA ASN A 40 8.30 5.56 -2.25
C ASN A 40 6.95 4.89 -1.94
N CYS A 41 6.86 4.19 -0.80
CA CYS A 41 5.64 3.53 -0.32
C CYS A 41 5.12 4.13 1.00
N ASP A 42 5.15 5.46 1.11
CA ASP A 42 4.56 6.19 2.21
C ASP A 42 3.28 6.91 1.76
N SER A 43 2.14 6.58 2.37
CA SER A 43 0.83 7.10 1.98
C SER A 43 0.60 8.59 2.25
N ARG A 44 1.52 9.26 2.94
CA ARG A 44 1.47 10.71 3.19
C ARG A 44 2.46 11.48 2.32
N GLN A 45 3.64 10.93 2.10
CA GLN A 45 4.68 11.57 1.28
C GLN A 45 4.29 11.72 -0.19
N VAL A 46 3.32 10.94 -0.65
CA VAL A 46 2.81 10.98 -2.03
C VAL A 46 2.10 12.30 -2.36
N TYR A 47 1.55 13.02 -1.38
CA TYR A 47 0.78 14.23 -1.59
C TYR A 47 1.66 15.48 -1.64
N LYS A 48 1.42 16.35 -2.65
CA LYS A 48 2.16 17.60 -2.88
C LYS A 48 2.01 18.57 -1.71
N GLU A 49 0.80 18.74 -1.22
CA GLU A 49 0.40 19.74 -0.24
C GLU A 49 0.85 19.40 1.18
N LEU A 50 1.17 18.14 1.46
CA LEU A 50 1.66 17.72 2.77
C LEU A 50 3.17 17.97 2.87
N GLY A 51 3.58 19.11 3.38
CA GLY A 51 5.00 19.49 3.57
C GLY A 51 5.46 19.34 5.01
N VAL A 52 4.72 19.96 5.94
CA VAL A 52 5.02 19.94 7.37
C VAL A 52 4.50 18.65 8.00
N ALA A 53 5.21 18.10 8.99
CA ALA A 53 4.86 16.85 9.69
C ALA A 53 4.86 15.58 8.83
N VAL A 54 5.38 15.67 7.62
CA VAL A 54 5.63 14.51 6.75
C VAL A 54 7.12 14.48 6.43
N ALA A 55 7.83 13.44 6.88
CA ALA A 55 9.27 13.32 6.71
C ALA A 55 9.63 12.94 5.26
N LYS A 56 9.37 13.86 4.30
CA LYS A 56 9.77 13.67 2.90
C LYS A 56 11.29 13.68 2.76
N PRO A 57 11.85 13.00 1.75
CA PRO A 57 13.25 13.16 1.37
C PRO A 57 13.59 14.63 1.14
N SER A 58 14.79 15.05 1.55
CA SER A 58 15.28 16.40 1.33
C SER A 58 15.50 16.70 -0.15
N LYS A 59 15.71 17.97 -0.50
CA LYS A 59 16.00 18.36 -1.89
C LYS A 59 17.26 17.68 -2.40
N GLU A 60 18.30 17.60 -1.58
CA GLU A 60 19.55 16.93 -1.90
C GLU A 60 19.34 15.41 -2.16
N HIS A 61 18.44 14.78 -1.40
CA HIS A 61 18.09 13.38 -1.60
C HIS A 61 17.38 13.17 -2.95
N LEU A 62 16.44 14.06 -3.29
CA LEU A 62 15.69 13.98 -4.56
C LEU A 62 16.56 14.31 -5.77
N GLU A 63 17.56 15.17 -5.62
CA GLU A 63 18.55 15.47 -6.67
C GLU A 63 19.56 14.31 -6.85
N ALA A 64 19.87 13.60 -5.77
CA ALA A 64 20.86 12.52 -5.81
C ALA A 64 20.33 11.23 -6.46
N ILE A 65 19.05 10.91 -6.31
CA ILE A 65 18.41 9.69 -6.81
C ILE A 65 16.96 9.99 -7.18
N THR A 66 16.50 9.41 -8.29
CA THR A 66 15.09 9.48 -8.69
C THR A 66 14.19 8.78 -7.67
N HIS A 67 13.24 9.51 -7.10
CA HIS A 67 12.21 8.99 -6.21
C HIS A 67 10.84 9.10 -6.88
N HIS A 68 10.20 7.96 -7.08
CA HIS A 68 8.80 7.91 -7.56
C HIS A 68 7.84 8.02 -6.39
N PHE A 69 6.67 8.59 -6.62
CA PHE A 69 5.59 8.75 -5.64
C PHE A 69 5.95 9.61 -4.40
N VAL A 70 6.84 10.56 -4.58
CA VAL A 70 7.05 11.67 -3.64
C VAL A 70 6.44 12.92 -4.24
N SER A 71 5.52 13.58 -3.53
CA SER A 71 4.83 14.80 -4.01
C SER A 71 4.26 14.68 -5.43
N SER A 72 3.75 13.52 -5.80
CA SER A 72 3.29 13.19 -7.15
C SER A 72 1.77 13.38 -7.34
N HIS A 73 1.00 13.39 -6.27
CA HIS A 73 -0.46 13.48 -6.26
C HIS A 73 -0.94 14.69 -5.45
N SER A 74 -2.17 15.13 -5.72
CA SER A 74 -2.82 16.18 -4.94
C SER A 74 -3.83 15.60 -3.96
N ILE A 75 -3.99 16.24 -2.77
CA ILE A 75 -5.05 15.87 -1.82
C ILE A 75 -6.45 16.14 -2.37
N TYR A 76 -6.58 16.92 -3.43
CA TYR A 76 -7.85 17.24 -4.10
C TYR A 76 -8.23 16.18 -5.14
N GLU A 77 -7.32 15.26 -5.47
CA GLU A 77 -7.57 14.13 -6.35
C GLU A 77 -8.15 12.93 -5.56
N LYS A 78 -8.60 11.88 -6.27
CA LYS A 78 -9.06 10.65 -5.62
C LYS A 78 -7.92 10.07 -4.77
N PRO A 79 -8.16 9.78 -3.48
CA PRO A 79 -7.11 9.21 -2.62
C PRO A 79 -6.53 7.91 -3.17
N ILE A 80 -5.20 7.76 -3.06
CA ILE A 80 -4.52 6.54 -3.45
C ILE A 80 -4.83 5.43 -2.43
N SER A 81 -5.58 4.43 -2.86
CA SER A 81 -5.81 3.21 -2.09
C SER A 81 -4.58 2.29 -2.16
N ALA A 82 -4.51 1.29 -1.27
CA ALA A 82 -3.43 0.29 -1.32
C ALA A 82 -3.43 -0.48 -2.66
N GLY A 83 -4.62 -0.77 -3.22
CA GLY A 83 -4.76 -1.40 -4.52
C GLY A 83 -4.27 -0.51 -5.67
N SER A 84 -4.68 0.77 -5.70
CA SER A 84 -4.22 1.72 -6.71
C SER A 84 -2.71 1.92 -6.63
N PHE A 85 -2.16 2.01 -5.41
CA PHE A 85 -0.71 2.09 -5.22
C PHE A 85 0.01 0.86 -5.78
N ALA A 86 -0.48 -0.35 -5.46
CA ALA A 86 0.16 -1.58 -5.92
C ALA A 86 0.19 -1.68 -7.45
N GLN A 87 -0.88 -1.27 -8.13
CA GLN A 87 -0.92 -1.21 -9.58
C GLN A 87 0.11 -0.22 -10.12
N LEU A 88 0.12 1.03 -9.64
CA LEU A 88 1.08 2.07 -10.06
C LEU A 88 2.53 1.66 -9.76
N ALA A 89 2.78 1.03 -8.61
CA ALA A 89 4.10 0.55 -8.24
C ALA A 89 4.57 -0.59 -9.16
N LEU A 90 3.67 -1.53 -9.51
CA LEU A 90 4.00 -2.62 -10.42
C LEU A 90 4.30 -2.10 -11.84
N GLU A 91 3.51 -1.16 -12.35
CA GLU A 91 3.78 -0.50 -13.62
C GLU A 91 5.16 0.18 -13.62
N LYS A 92 5.50 0.88 -12.52
CA LYS A 92 6.80 1.51 -12.38
C LYS A 92 7.94 0.50 -12.28
N LEU A 93 7.77 -0.59 -11.52
CA LEU A 93 8.74 -1.68 -11.47
C LEU A 93 8.99 -2.30 -12.84
N ASN A 94 7.93 -2.53 -13.62
CA ASN A 94 8.05 -3.04 -14.98
C ASN A 94 8.89 -2.13 -15.88
N LEU A 95 8.82 -0.81 -15.68
CA LEU A 95 9.65 0.15 -16.41
C LEU A 95 11.12 0.12 -15.96
N ILE A 96 11.35 0.16 -14.64
CA ILE A 96 12.70 0.11 -14.05
C ILE A 96 13.41 -1.19 -14.48
N PHE A 97 12.73 -2.31 -14.40
CA PHE A 97 13.30 -3.62 -14.72
C PHE A 97 13.56 -3.87 -16.22
N LYS A 98 13.14 -2.98 -17.11
CA LYS A 98 13.61 -3.03 -18.50
C LYS A 98 15.12 -2.70 -18.62
N GLU A 99 15.62 -1.84 -17.74
CA GLU A 99 16.99 -1.32 -17.80
C GLU A 99 17.86 -1.73 -16.62
N LYS A 100 17.25 -2.08 -15.49
CA LYS A 100 17.93 -2.37 -14.22
C LYS A 100 17.57 -3.78 -13.72
N ASP A 101 18.46 -4.38 -12.94
CA ASP A 101 18.21 -5.69 -12.32
C ASP A 101 17.70 -5.56 -10.88
N VAL A 102 17.87 -4.39 -10.27
CA VAL A 102 17.44 -4.10 -8.91
C VAL A 102 16.56 -2.86 -8.91
N ALA A 103 15.51 -2.88 -8.09
CA ALA A 103 14.70 -1.71 -7.73
C ALA A 103 14.60 -1.60 -6.21
N VAL A 104 14.38 -0.40 -5.68
CA VAL A 104 14.22 -0.16 -4.25
C VAL A 104 12.81 0.35 -3.97
N LEU A 105 12.13 -0.28 -3.01
CA LEU A 105 10.86 0.21 -2.44
C LEU A 105 11.13 0.69 -1.01
N CYS A 106 10.83 1.94 -0.69
CA CYS A 106 11.11 2.53 0.60
C CYS A 106 9.89 3.22 1.19
N GLY A 107 9.51 2.89 2.44
CA GLY A 107 8.45 3.60 3.16
C GLY A 107 7.83 2.83 4.32
N GLY A 108 6.91 3.49 5.04
CA GLY A 108 6.31 2.97 6.27
C GLY A 108 4.91 2.39 6.11
N THR A 109 4.29 2.45 4.94
CA THR A 109 2.88 2.03 4.76
C THR A 109 2.79 0.54 4.45
N GLY A 110 2.69 -0.29 5.50
CA GLY A 110 2.63 -1.76 5.38
C GLY A 110 1.49 -2.27 4.48
N PHE A 111 0.35 -1.59 4.43
CA PHE A 111 -0.75 -1.95 3.52
C PHE A 111 -0.38 -1.80 2.04
N TYR A 112 0.46 -0.82 1.69
CA TYR A 112 0.96 -0.65 0.32
C TYR A 112 1.89 -1.80 -0.06
N ILE A 113 2.81 -2.16 0.84
CA ILE A 113 3.72 -3.28 0.64
C ILE A 113 2.94 -4.59 0.53
N SER A 114 2.00 -4.83 1.45
CA SER A 114 1.17 -6.04 1.44
C SER A 114 0.34 -6.15 0.15
N ALA A 115 -0.28 -5.06 -0.31
CA ALA A 115 -1.05 -5.06 -1.54
C ALA A 115 -0.17 -5.36 -2.76
N LEU A 116 1.04 -4.82 -2.82
CA LEU A 116 1.98 -5.07 -3.91
C LEU A 116 2.43 -6.54 -3.94
N LEU A 117 2.76 -7.14 -2.79
CA LEU A 117 3.33 -8.48 -2.72
C LEU A 117 2.28 -9.60 -2.79
N ASN A 118 1.12 -9.39 -2.18
CA ASN A 118 0.09 -10.42 -2.01
C ASN A 118 -1.10 -10.22 -2.95
N GLY A 119 -1.07 -9.18 -3.78
CA GLY A 119 -2.22 -8.78 -4.57
C GLY A 119 -3.25 -7.98 -3.76
N PHE A 120 -4.23 -7.48 -4.46
CA PHE A 120 -5.29 -6.66 -3.88
C PHE A 120 -6.58 -6.88 -4.64
N THR A 121 -7.69 -6.76 -3.92
CA THR A 121 -8.99 -6.73 -4.55
C THR A 121 -9.31 -5.28 -4.93
N VAL A 122 -9.34 -5.00 -6.23
CA VAL A 122 -9.90 -3.74 -6.72
C VAL A 122 -11.41 -3.91 -6.72
N SER A 123 -12.08 -3.29 -5.77
CA SER A 123 -13.53 -3.10 -5.85
C SER A 123 -13.80 -1.79 -6.59
N ASP A 124 -13.65 -1.80 -7.89
CA ASP A 124 -14.07 -0.69 -8.74
C ASP A 124 -15.44 -1.01 -9.34
N GLY A 125 -16.46 -0.31 -8.89
CA GLY A 125 -17.82 -0.43 -9.41
C GLY A 125 -18.73 0.65 -8.83
N GLU A 126 -19.78 0.99 -9.53
CA GLU A 126 -20.86 1.90 -9.07
C GLU A 126 -21.50 1.39 -7.76
N ASP A 127 -21.55 0.07 -7.59
CA ASP A 127 -22.07 -0.59 -6.39
C ASP A 127 -21.30 -0.22 -5.11
N LYS A 128 -20.00 0.09 -5.19
CA LYS A 128 -19.19 0.49 -4.04
C LYS A 128 -19.70 1.77 -3.37
N GLU A 129 -20.09 2.75 -4.16
CA GLU A 129 -20.60 4.01 -3.62
C GLU A 129 -21.99 3.82 -2.99
N ILE A 130 -22.81 2.96 -3.57
CA ILE A 130 -24.12 2.60 -3.05
C ILE A 130 -23.97 1.90 -1.70
N HIS A 131 -23.12 0.88 -1.59
CA HIS A 131 -22.88 0.16 -0.34
C HIS A 131 -22.26 1.07 0.73
N ARG A 132 -21.33 1.94 0.35
CA ARG A 132 -20.76 2.91 1.28
C ARG A 132 -21.80 3.88 1.84
N LYS A 133 -22.67 4.43 0.97
CA LYS A 133 -23.78 5.29 1.41
C LYS A 133 -24.74 4.55 2.33
N TYR A 134 -25.06 3.30 2.04
CA TYR A 134 -25.89 2.47 2.90
C TYR A 134 -25.26 2.27 4.29
N VAL A 135 -23.99 1.86 4.33
CA VAL A 135 -23.24 1.62 5.57
C VAL A 135 -23.08 2.91 6.40
N ASP A 136 -22.79 4.04 5.74
CA ASP A 136 -22.70 5.35 6.40
C ASP A 136 -24.06 5.80 6.94
N LYS A 137 -25.16 5.58 6.22
CA LYS A 137 -26.52 5.86 6.66
C LYS A 137 -26.86 4.99 7.88
N LEU A 138 -26.66 3.69 7.82
CA LEU A 138 -26.93 2.77 8.93
C LEU A 138 -26.17 3.18 10.19
N TYR A 139 -24.90 3.54 10.06
CA TYR A 139 -24.11 4.05 11.18
C TYR A 139 -24.63 5.35 11.76
N SER A 140 -25.04 6.31 10.91
CA SER A 140 -25.54 7.61 11.36
C SER A 140 -26.90 7.54 12.05
N THR A 141 -27.72 6.56 11.72
CA THR A 141 -29.08 6.39 12.29
C THR A 141 -29.09 5.49 13.52
N GLU A 142 -28.32 4.40 13.53
CA GLU A 142 -28.43 3.32 14.51
C GLU A 142 -27.11 2.98 15.21
N GLY A 143 -26.00 3.58 14.75
CA GLY A 143 -24.70 3.48 15.38
C GLY A 143 -23.94 2.18 15.10
N LEU A 144 -22.84 1.98 15.81
CA LEU A 144 -21.94 0.83 15.65
C LEU A 144 -22.60 -0.52 15.94
N PRO A 145 -23.50 -0.67 16.94
CA PRO A 145 -24.17 -1.95 17.18
C PRO A 145 -24.93 -2.49 15.96
N ALA A 146 -25.65 -1.63 15.25
CA ALA A 146 -26.41 -2.03 14.05
C ALA A 146 -25.48 -2.51 12.91
N LEU A 147 -24.30 -1.85 12.75
CA LEU A 147 -23.29 -2.32 11.79
C LEU A 147 -22.77 -3.71 12.14
N ILE A 148 -22.54 -3.96 13.42
CA ILE A 148 -22.06 -5.26 13.91
C ILE A 148 -23.12 -6.35 13.69
N ASP A 149 -24.39 -6.04 13.98
CA ASP A 149 -25.49 -6.99 13.79
C ASP A 149 -25.72 -7.29 12.31
N GLU A 150 -25.63 -6.28 11.46
CA GLU A 150 -25.73 -6.45 10.00
C GLU A 150 -24.55 -7.27 9.45
N LEU A 151 -23.33 -6.95 9.86
CA LEU A 151 -22.14 -7.72 9.45
C LEU A 151 -22.21 -9.17 9.91
N ARG A 152 -22.76 -9.43 11.11
CA ARG A 152 -22.94 -10.79 11.65
C ARG A 152 -23.85 -11.64 10.77
N LYS A 153 -24.88 -11.05 10.14
CA LYS A 153 -25.78 -11.76 9.23
C LYS A 153 -25.07 -12.19 7.95
N HIS A 154 -24.11 -11.37 7.47
CA HIS A 154 -23.39 -11.61 6.22
C HIS A 154 -22.12 -12.43 6.41
N ASP A 155 -21.33 -12.16 7.47
CA ASP A 155 -20.05 -12.82 7.75
C ASP A 155 -19.75 -12.88 9.25
N ALA A 156 -20.36 -13.82 9.93
CA ALA A 156 -20.16 -14.04 11.38
C ALA A 156 -18.71 -14.42 11.72
N ASP A 157 -18.03 -15.15 10.85
CA ASP A 157 -16.65 -15.58 11.10
C ASP A 157 -15.61 -14.49 10.79
N GLY A 158 -15.84 -13.68 9.77
CA GLY A 158 -15.05 -12.49 9.52
C GLY A 158 -15.17 -11.46 10.65
N LEU A 159 -16.36 -11.29 11.20
CA LEU A 159 -16.61 -10.41 12.34
C LEU A 159 -15.75 -10.78 13.58
N LYS A 160 -15.52 -12.07 13.83
CA LYS A 160 -14.67 -12.54 14.96
C LYS A 160 -13.19 -12.18 14.77
N LYS A 161 -12.75 -11.94 13.54
CA LYS A 161 -11.35 -11.69 13.19
C LYS A 161 -10.98 -10.21 13.20
N ILE A 162 -11.95 -9.32 13.34
CA ILE A 162 -11.73 -7.88 13.34
C ILE A 162 -11.96 -7.26 14.71
N ASP A 163 -11.31 -6.13 14.97
CA ASP A 163 -11.59 -5.32 16.15
C ASP A 163 -12.95 -4.63 16.00
N GLN A 164 -13.96 -5.17 16.68
CA GLN A 164 -15.35 -4.70 16.61
C GLN A 164 -15.55 -3.30 17.23
N ARG A 165 -14.58 -2.78 18.00
CA ARG A 165 -14.59 -1.40 18.54
C ARG A 165 -14.12 -0.39 17.48
N ASN A 166 -13.46 -0.84 16.44
CA ASN A 166 -12.98 0.00 15.36
C ASN A 166 -14.06 0.17 14.29
N THR A 167 -14.81 1.27 14.39
CA THR A 167 -15.92 1.60 13.48
C THR A 167 -15.50 1.55 12.00
N ALA A 168 -14.30 2.03 11.65
CA ALA A 168 -13.83 2.03 10.28
C ALA A 168 -13.61 0.61 9.75
N ARG A 169 -13.11 -0.31 10.59
CA ARG A 169 -12.95 -1.72 10.22
C ARG A 169 -14.29 -2.42 10.04
N VAL A 170 -15.25 -2.18 10.94
CA VAL A 170 -16.60 -2.76 10.84
C VAL A 170 -17.31 -2.26 9.59
N LYS A 171 -17.30 -0.94 9.33
CA LYS A 171 -17.84 -0.35 8.10
C LYS A 171 -17.24 -1.00 6.86
N ARG A 172 -15.91 -1.09 6.80
CA ARG A 172 -15.22 -1.65 5.64
C ARG A 172 -15.52 -3.13 5.43
N ALA A 173 -15.60 -3.92 6.49
CA ALA A 173 -15.98 -5.34 6.41
C ALA A 173 -17.40 -5.50 5.85
N LEU A 174 -18.35 -4.69 6.32
CA LEU A 174 -19.73 -4.72 5.83
C LEU A 174 -19.83 -4.28 4.35
N GLU A 175 -19.13 -3.20 3.95
CA GLU A 175 -19.05 -2.79 2.54
C GLU A 175 -18.57 -3.93 1.64
N LEU A 176 -17.55 -4.68 2.07
CA LEU A 176 -17.01 -5.80 1.30
C LEU A 176 -17.98 -6.98 1.22
N CYS A 177 -18.71 -7.25 2.30
CA CYS A 177 -19.73 -8.31 2.29
C CYS A 177 -20.91 -7.97 1.37
N LEU A 178 -21.37 -6.72 1.37
CA LEU A 178 -22.49 -6.26 0.56
C LEU A 178 -22.16 -6.22 -0.93
N SER A 179 -20.89 -5.97 -1.28
CA SER A 179 -20.47 -5.89 -2.68
C SER A 179 -20.38 -7.25 -3.38
N GLU A 180 -20.85 -8.36 -2.76
CA GLU A 180 -20.66 -9.74 -3.23
C GLU A 180 -19.21 -10.11 -3.60
N GLN A 181 -18.35 -9.14 -3.54
CA GLN A 181 -16.90 -9.29 -3.65
C GLN A 181 -16.36 -9.73 -2.28
N LYS A 182 -16.79 -10.91 -1.78
CA LYS A 182 -15.95 -11.67 -0.86
C LYS A 182 -14.59 -11.63 -1.48
N SER A 183 -13.68 -10.93 -0.85
CA SER A 183 -12.33 -10.69 -1.33
C SER A 183 -11.74 -12.00 -1.88
N LYS A 184 -11.97 -12.24 -3.15
CA LYS A 184 -11.07 -13.03 -3.92
C LYS A 184 -9.84 -12.12 -4.06
N ILE A 185 -8.99 -12.07 -3.01
CA ILE A 185 -7.57 -12.02 -3.30
C ILE A 185 -7.49 -13.07 -4.38
N SER A 186 -7.15 -12.66 -5.59
CA SER A 186 -6.94 -13.61 -6.65
C SER A 186 -5.99 -14.64 -6.05
N THR A 187 -6.49 -15.86 -5.78
CA THR A 187 -5.68 -16.93 -5.21
C THR A 187 -4.51 -17.26 -6.11
N ASP A 188 -4.52 -16.71 -7.32
CA ASP A 188 -3.53 -16.87 -8.36
C ASP A 188 -2.58 -15.67 -8.51
N TYR A 189 -2.70 -14.61 -7.68
CA TYR A 189 -1.73 -13.52 -7.75
C TYR A 189 -0.40 -13.98 -7.16
N SER A 190 0.64 -13.91 -7.98
CA SER A 190 2.02 -14.06 -7.56
C SER A 190 2.79 -12.81 -7.97
N PHE A 191 3.49 -12.18 -7.02
CA PHE A 191 4.36 -11.07 -7.35
C PHE A 191 5.45 -11.54 -8.31
N PRO A 192 5.62 -10.91 -9.49
CA PRO A 192 6.39 -11.50 -10.59
C PRO A 192 7.91 -11.46 -10.39
N TYR A 193 8.41 -10.74 -9.39
CA TYR A 193 9.83 -10.53 -9.15
C TYR A 193 10.29 -11.13 -7.84
N SER A 194 11.58 -11.50 -7.75
CA SER A 194 12.18 -11.83 -6.46
C SER A 194 12.20 -10.59 -5.56
N HIS A 195 12.02 -10.76 -4.25
CA HIS A 195 12.05 -9.63 -3.32
C HIS A 195 12.74 -9.99 -2.01
N GLN A 196 13.26 -8.97 -1.36
CA GLN A 196 13.85 -9.06 -0.02
C GLN A 196 13.38 -7.90 0.83
N LEU A 197 12.83 -8.21 2.00
CA LEU A 197 12.29 -7.23 2.96
C LEU A 197 13.27 -7.00 4.10
N PHE A 198 13.64 -5.75 4.30
CA PHE A 198 14.41 -5.27 5.45
C PHE A 198 13.52 -4.37 6.31
N VAL A 199 13.41 -4.73 7.59
CA VAL A 199 12.68 -3.95 8.59
C VAL A 199 13.70 -3.26 9.49
N LEU A 200 13.77 -1.94 9.41
CA LEU A 200 14.59 -1.15 10.33
C LEU A 200 13.82 -0.96 11.64
N ALA A 201 14.32 -1.55 12.70
CA ALA A 201 13.77 -1.45 14.04
C ALA A 201 14.88 -0.90 14.96
N PRO A 202 15.03 0.45 15.05
CA PRO A 202 16.01 1.02 15.99
C PRO A 202 15.62 0.61 17.40
N GLU A 203 16.60 0.24 18.21
CA GLU A 203 16.43 0.04 19.64
C GLU A 203 15.86 1.32 20.24
N ARG A 204 14.75 1.21 20.93
CA ARG A 204 14.22 2.31 21.73
C ARG A 204 14.92 2.18 23.07
N ASP A 205 15.77 3.13 23.39
CA ASP A 205 16.24 3.30 24.77
C ASP A 205 14.98 3.45 25.64
N ALA A 206 14.87 2.61 26.64
CA ALA A 206 13.74 2.49 27.56
C ALA A 206 13.60 3.72 28.47
#